data_331668fac796cc2ab7ecf7440c464e1c
#
_entry.id   331668fac796cc2ab7ecf7440c464e1c
#
_cell.length_a   1.000
_cell.length_b   1.000
_cell.length_c   1.000
_cell.angle_alpha   90.00
_cell.angle_beta   90.00
_cell.angle_gamma   90.00
#
_symmetry.space_group_name_H-M   'P 1'
#
loop_
_entity.id
_entity.type
_entity.pdbx_description
1 polymer ?
#
loop_
_entity_poly.entity_id
_entity_poly.type
_entity_poly.pdbx_seq_one_letter_code
_entity_poly.pdbx_strand_id
1 'polypeptide(L)'
;MNAPVHPTPPAAPPLWRTYLALLLPMLLTNALQLAAGTLDNIYLGHLLGTQAVAAAAAFFPVFFLLLALVMGLATGAMVLIGQAWGAHRPQQARAVAGSAVALILLLSVLVMAVGGGVAPRLLTALGTPAPILGESIVYARVLLLAAPAFFLLWLATAVSRAVGDAKTPLQALLLATLIGLLCTPLLILGWAGLPRQGAASAAVSAALASLLALGWLLWRWRRMGHPLAPGRELLRAIRFDGVLIRSMLRIGLPSSLQMLSLAIAEIVLLAWINRYGYTATAAYGAVNQLMSWVQLPAMSLGITATILAAHAVGAGRTARLPAIARTGVLLGLATLGMVVVLVVVLAPGLTGLILAATEVRELAASQLRTVVWGVLAMGVSAVLVGVMRGSGTVWRPALLGMMAVVLVELPLAMWLQARHGLAGLWWAWPLGLAAMLVMQVMCFARWRRVHAG
;
A
#
# COMPACT_ATOMS: atom_id res chain seq x y z
N MET A 1 36.44 41.99 26.06
CA MET A 1 35.30 41.08 26.36
C MET A 1 34.91 40.38 25.08
N ASN A 2 35.42 39.15 24.89
CA ASN A 2 35.06 38.35 23.70
C ASN A 2 33.68 37.70 23.95
N ALA A 3 32.70 38.04 23.13
CA ALA A 3 31.40 37.36 23.13
C ALA A 3 31.59 35.85 22.84
N PRO A 4 30.89 34.95 23.54
CA PRO A 4 30.98 33.53 23.29
C PRO A 4 30.47 33.24 21.89
N VAL A 5 31.34 32.66 21.05
CA VAL A 5 30.98 32.13 19.74
C VAL A 5 30.06 30.93 20.00
N HIS A 6 28.75 31.12 19.84
CA HIS A 6 27.80 29.99 19.83
C HIS A 6 28.15 29.10 18.64
N PRO A 7 28.39 27.80 18.84
CA PRO A 7 28.63 26.89 17.73
C PRO A 7 27.42 26.92 16.81
N THR A 8 27.65 27.25 15.56
CA THR A 8 26.62 27.17 14.51
C THR A 8 26.02 25.77 14.52
N PRO A 9 24.69 25.62 14.62
CA PRO A 9 24.05 24.30 14.59
C PRO A 9 24.48 23.57 13.31
N PRO A 10 24.76 22.26 13.39
CA PRO A 10 25.21 21.50 12.24
C PRO A 10 24.23 21.67 11.09
N ALA A 11 24.76 21.96 9.89
CA ALA A 11 23.94 22.18 8.71
C ALA A 11 23.00 20.99 8.50
N ALA A 12 21.71 21.28 8.37
CA ALA A 12 20.70 20.23 8.16
C ALA A 12 21.09 19.36 6.95
N PRO A 13 21.00 18.02 7.02
CA PRO A 13 21.40 17.15 5.94
C PRO A 13 20.66 17.52 4.65
N PRO A 14 21.31 17.38 3.47
CA PRO A 14 20.69 17.72 2.21
C PRO A 14 19.42 16.88 2.00
N LEU A 15 18.39 17.48 1.43
CA LEU A 15 17.03 16.91 1.35
C LEU A 15 17.01 15.51 0.69
N TRP A 16 17.85 15.25 -0.30
CA TRP A 16 17.94 13.95 -0.95
C TRP A 16 18.39 12.83 -0.01
N ARG A 17 19.32 13.12 0.95
CA ARG A 17 19.73 12.14 1.97
C ARG A 17 18.58 11.81 2.93
N THR A 18 17.82 12.82 3.33
CA THR A 18 16.63 12.63 4.17
C THR A 18 15.57 11.80 3.43
N TYR A 19 15.41 12.04 2.12
CA TYR A 19 14.53 11.25 1.27
C TYR A 19 14.95 9.78 1.24
N LEU A 20 16.23 9.51 0.93
CA LEU A 20 16.75 8.14 0.84
C LEU A 20 16.71 7.41 2.18
N ALA A 21 16.97 8.10 3.30
CA ALA A 21 16.91 7.51 4.63
C ALA A 21 15.51 6.98 5.00
N LEU A 22 14.44 7.59 4.47
CA LEU A 22 13.07 7.10 4.61
C LEU A 22 12.68 6.13 3.50
N LEU A 23 13.06 6.42 2.26
CA LEU A 23 12.67 5.67 1.07
C LEU A 23 13.19 4.23 1.10
N LEU A 24 14.46 4.01 1.42
CA LEU A 24 15.08 2.68 1.38
C LEU A 24 14.43 1.68 2.36
N PRO A 25 14.25 2.02 3.66
CA PRO A 25 13.54 1.11 4.57
C PRO A 25 12.08 0.88 4.15
N MET A 26 11.40 1.88 3.57
CA MET A 26 10.02 1.73 3.12
C MET A 26 9.92 0.84 1.88
N LEU A 27 10.86 0.95 0.96
CA LEU A 27 10.94 0.10 -0.21
C LEU A 27 11.15 -1.36 0.19
N LEU A 28 12.07 -1.62 1.12
CA LEU A 28 12.29 -2.95 1.68
C LEU A 28 11.05 -3.47 2.43
N THR A 29 10.37 -2.61 3.17
CA THR A 29 9.12 -2.95 3.87
C THR A 29 8.04 -3.40 2.88
N ASN A 30 7.81 -2.66 1.81
CA ASN A 30 6.83 -3.00 0.78
C ASN A 30 7.24 -4.25 0.00
N ALA A 31 8.53 -4.43 -0.28
CA ALA A 31 9.06 -5.64 -0.92
C ALA A 31 8.85 -6.89 -0.04
N LEU A 32 9.09 -6.79 1.27
CA LEU A 32 8.82 -7.89 2.20
C LEU A 32 7.32 -8.26 2.26
N GLN A 33 6.43 -7.28 2.25
CA GLN A 33 4.99 -7.53 2.22
C GLN A 33 4.57 -8.28 0.95
N LEU A 34 5.09 -7.85 -0.21
CA LEU A 34 4.79 -8.50 -1.49
C LEU A 34 5.39 -9.92 -1.53
N ALA A 35 6.63 -10.10 -1.04
CA ALA A 35 7.27 -11.40 -0.94
C ALA A 35 6.51 -12.35 -0.01
N ALA A 36 6.04 -11.88 1.14
CA ALA A 36 5.26 -12.69 2.07
C ALA A 36 3.98 -13.23 1.42
N GLY A 37 3.20 -12.36 0.74
CA GLY A 37 2.00 -12.80 0.02
C GLY A 37 2.30 -13.79 -1.12
N THR A 38 3.42 -13.60 -1.82
CA THR A 38 3.86 -14.54 -2.86
C THR A 38 4.24 -15.90 -2.26
N LEU A 39 4.96 -15.91 -1.13
CA LEU A 39 5.37 -17.14 -0.43
C LEU A 39 4.15 -17.91 0.10
N ASP A 40 3.17 -17.22 0.67
CA ASP A 40 1.93 -17.84 1.14
C ASP A 40 1.20 -18.56 -0.02
N ASN A 41 1.09 -17.91 -1.19
CA ASN A 41 0.49 -18.52 -2.37
C ASN A 41 1.30 -19.74 -2.88
N ILE A 42 2.64 -19.67 -2.82
CA ILE A 42 3.53 -20.80 -3.18
C ILE A 42 3.27 -21.97 -2.23
N TYR A 43 3.25 -21.75 -0.92
CA TYR A 43 2.97 -22.81 0.06
C TYR A 43 1.58 -23.42 -0.12
N LEU A 44 0.54 -22.60 -0.29
CA LEU A 44 -0.80 -23.10 -0.56
C LEU A 44 -0.84 -23.95 -1.83
N GLY A 45 -0.21 -23.48 -2.92
CA GLY A 45 -0.22 -24.16 -4.20
C GLY A 45 0.55 -25.48 -4.19
N HIS A 46 1.77 -25.50 -3.61
CA HIS A 46 2.62 -26.69 -3.61
C HIS A 46 2.24 -27.73 -2.56
N LEU A 47 1.76 -27.31 -1.40
CA LEU A 47 1.47 -28.23 -0.28
C LEU A 47 0.02 -28.70 -0.24
N LEU A 48 -0.93 -27.88 -0.70
CA LEU A 48 -2.37 -28.17 -0.63
C LEU A 48 -3.05 -28.22 -2.02
N GLY A 49 -2.36 -27.73 -3.06
CA GLY A 49 -2.89 -27.74 -4.44
C GLY A 49 -3.72 -26.50 -4.80
N THR A 50 -4.21 -26.50 -6.04
CA THR A 50 -4.89 -25.34 -6.65
C THR A 50 -6.21 -24.98 -5.97
N GLN A 51 -6.90 -25.94 -5.38
CA GLN A 51 -8.17 -25.69 -4.67
C GLN A 51 -7.98 -24.78 -3.45
N ALA A 52 -6.90 -24.99 -2.67
CA ALA A 52 -6.59 -24.17 -1.51
C ALA A 52 -6.22 -22.71 -1.90
N VAL A 53 -5.48 -22.55 -3.01
CA VAL A 53 -5.20 -21.22 -3.56
C VAL A 53 -6.48 -20.52 -4.01
N ALA A 54 -7.37 -21.25 -4.70
CA ALA A 54 -8.65 -20.72 -5.14
C ALA A 54 -9.55 -20.33 -3.94
N ALA A 55 -9.54 -21.14 -2.86
CA ALA A 55 -10.29 -20.87 -1.64
C ALA A 55 -9.81 -19.58 -0.95
N ALA A 56 -8.50 -19.36 -0.85
CA ALA A 56 -7.93 -18.12 -0.32
C ALA A 56 -8.24 -16.91 -1.23
N ALA A 57 -8.09 -17.08 -2.56
CA ALA A 57 -8.34 -16.03 -3.54
C ALA A 57 -9.79 -15.57 -3.58
N ALA A 58 -10.77 -16.46 -3.31
CA ALA A 58 -12.19 -16.11 -3.32
C ALA A 58 -12.55 -15.02 -2.30
N PHE A 59 -11.87 -14.95 -1.15
CA PHE A 59 -12.12 -13.94 -0.13
C PHE A 59 -11.27 -12.67 -0.30
N PHE A 60 -10.22 -12.72 -1.12
CA PHE A 60 -9.27 -11.61 -1.27
C PHE A 60 -9.92 -10.26 -1.64
N PRO A 61 -10.90 -10.16 -2.55
CA PRO A 61 -11.52 -8.87 -2.89
C PRO A 61 -12.20 -8.20 -1.70
N VAL A 62 -12.85 -8.99 -0.85
CA VAL A 62 -13.51 -8.48 0.37
C VAL A 62 -12.49 -8.00 1.39
N PHE A 63 -11.45 -8.80 1.62
CA PHE A 63 -10.38 -8.45 2.53
C PHE A 63 -9.61 -7.21 2.06
N PHE A 64 -9.37 -7.09 0.74
CA PHE A 64 -8.76 -5.91 0.15
C PHE A 64 -9.60 -4.64 0.33
N LEU A 65 -10.92 -4.73 0.20
CA LEU A 65 -11.83 -3.61 0.48
C LEU A 65 -11.67 -3.10 1.92
N LEU A 66 -11.64 -4.02 2.88
CA LEU A 66 -11.44 -3.70 4.30
C LEU A 66 -10.05 -3.09 4.54
N LEU A 67 -9.01 -3.67 3.94
CA LEU A 67 -7.65 -3.14 4.01
C LEU A 67 -7.55 -1.74 3.40
N ALA A 68 -8.15 -1.50 2.23
CA ALA A 68 -8.11 -0.19 1.58
C ALA A 68 -8.72 0.91 2.48
N LEU A 69 -9.80 0.58 3.19
CA LEU A 69 -10.40 1.49 4.17
C LEU A 69 -9.43 1.79 5.32
N VAL A 70 -8.84 0.74 5.91
CA VAL A 70 -7.87 0.88 7.01
C VAL A 70 -6.61 1.63 6.56
N MET A 71 -6.08 1.33 5.37
CA MET A 71 -4.93 2.02 4.80
C MET A 71 -5.19 3.52 4.60
N GLY A 72 -6.39 3.89 4.14
CA GLY A 72 -6.78 5.28 4.04
C GLY A 72 -6.87 5.96 5.41
N LEU A 73 -7.53 5.35 6.38
CA LEU A 73 -7.62 5.88 7.75
C LEU A 73 -6.23 6.02 8.38
N ALA A 74 -5.37 5.02 8.24
CA ALA A 74 -3.98 5.07 8.70
C ALA A 74 -3.18 6.18 8.00
N THR A 75 -3.44 6.45 6.72
CA THR A 75 -2.85 7.57 5.99
C THR A 75 -3.31 8.91 6.56
N GLY A 76 -4.59 9.04 6.89
CA GLY A 76 -5.12 10.23 7.58
C GLY A 76 -4.44 10.47 8.92
N ALA A 77 -4.32 9.43 9.74
CA ALA A 77 -3.58 9.48 11.01
C ALA A 77 -2.10 9.84 10.80
N MET A 78 -1.44 9.21 9.83
CA MET A 78 -0.03 9.46 9.49
C MET A 78 0.23 10.93 9.14
N VAL A 79 -0.65 11.57 8.36
CA VAL A 79 -0.51 12.98 7.99
C VAL A 79 -0.67 13.88 9.22
N LEU A 80 -1.72 13.68 10.01
CA LEU A 80 -1.98 14.53 11.18
C LEU A 80 -0.91 14.35 12.27
N ILE A 81 -0.45 13.13 12.51
CA ILE A 81 0.66 12.84 13.42
C ILE A 81 1.95 13.49 12.90
N GLY A 82 2.23 13.36 11.58
CA GLY A 82 3.42 13.98 10.97
C GLY A 82 3.40 15.50 11.08
N GLN A 83 2.25 16.16 10.92
CA GLN A 83 2.10 17.59 11.11
C GLN A 83 2.31 17.97 12.59
N ALA A 84 1.70 17.25 13.52
CA ALA A 84 1.89 17.49 14.95
C ALA A 84 3.35 17.28 15.40
N TRP A 85 4.00 16.27 14.81
CA TRP A 85 5.42 15.96 15.04
C TRP A 85 6.33 17.07 14.52
N GLY A 86 6.10 17.52 13.28
CA GLY A 86 6.82 18.66 12.69
C GLY A 86 6.65 19.96 13.45
N ALA A 87 5.49 20.15 14.09
CA ALA A 87 5.19 21.28 14.97
C ALA A 87 5.80 21.16 16.37
N HIS A 88 6.54 20.08 16.67
CA HIS A 88 7.05 19.77 18.02
C HIS A 88 5.96 19.67 19.10
N ARG A 89 4.77 19.16 18.74
CA ARG A 89 3.61 18.98 19.63
C ARG A 89 3.33 17.50 19.92
N PRO A 90 4.14 16.83 20.76
CA PRO A 90 4.00 15.38 20.99
C PRO A 90 2.66 15.00 21.64
N GLN A 91 2.07 15.88 22.44
CA GLN A 91 0.76 15.66 23.06
C GLN A 91 -0.34 15.59 22.00
N GLN A 92 -0.31 16.46 20.98
CA GLN A 92 -1.26 16.43 19.86
C GLN A 92 -1.05 15.17 19.01
N ALA A 93 0.21 14.78 18.77
CA ALA A 93 0.51 13.53 18.05
C ALA A 93 -0.06 12.30 18.79
N ARG A 94 0.05 12.28 20.14
CA ARG A 94 -0.55 11.22 20.99
C ARG A 94 -2.09 11.21 20.92
N ALA A 95 -2.71 12.39 20.96
CA ALA A 95 -4.17 12.49 20.85
C ALA A 95 -4.68 11.93 19.51
N VAL A 96 -4.01 12.29 18.40
CA VAL A 96 -4.34 11.74 17.07
C VAL A 96 -4.10 10.23 17.04
N ALA A 97 -2.96 9.74 17.54
CA ALA A 97 -2.66 8.32 17.58
C ALA A 97 -3.69 7.54 18.43
N GLY A 98 -4.07 8.08 19.60
CA GLY A 98 -5.09 7.48 20.47
C GLY A 98 -6.46 7.39 19.81
N SER A 99 -6.91 8.46 19.14
CA SER A 99 -8.18 8.47 18.39
C SER A 99 -8.13 7.53 17.20
N ALA A 100 -6.98 7.40 16.51
CA ALA A 100 -6.79 6.46 15.43
C ALA A 100 -6.86 5.00 15.93
N VAL A 101 -6.23 4.69 17.07
CA VAL A 101 -6.33 3.37 17.72
C VAL A 101 -7.77 3.06 18.09
N ALA A 102 -8.49 4.00 18.72
CA ALA A 102 -9.89 3.81 19.07
C ALA A 102 -10.78 3.50 17.86
N LEU A 103 -10.62 4.27 16.78
CA LEU A 103 -11.36 4.09 15.53
C LEU A 103 -11.07 2.73 14.86
N ILE A 104 -9.77 2.38 14.73
CA ILE A 104 -9.35 1.13 14.11
C ILE A 104 -9.76 -0.08 14.97
N LEU A 105 -9.68 0.02 16.29
CA LEU A 105 -10.18 -1.02 17.19
C LEU A 105 -11.68 -1.22 17.03
N LEU A 106 -12.48 -0.15 17.03
CA LEU A 106 -13.91 -0.26 16.81
C LEU A 106 -14.22 -0.93 15.47
N LEU A 107 -13.56 -0.48 14.40
CA LEU A 107 -13.75 -1.05 13.06
C LEU A 107 -13.35 -2.54 13.03
N SER A 108 -12.21 -2.90 13.62
CA SER A 108 -11.74 -4.27 13.63
C SER A 108 -12.60 -5.20 14.49
N VAL A 109 -13.08 -4.74 15.63
CA VAL A 109 -14.00 -5.50 16.48
C VAL A 109 -15.36 -5.67 15.78
N LEU A 110 -15.85 -4.63 15.08
CA LEU A 110 -17.08 -4.73 14.28
C LEU A 110 -16.91 -5.76 13.15
N VAL A 111 -15.79 -5.70 12.42
CA VAL A 111 -15.45 -6.65 11.36
C VAL A 111 -15.34 -8.08 11.92
N MET A 112 -14.73 -8.25 13.08
CA MET A 112 -14.60 -9.53 13.76
C MET A 112 -15.97 -10.08 14.20
N ALA A 113 -16.81 -9.25 14.82
CA ALA A 113 -18.09 -9.67 15.37
C ALA A 113 -19.13 -10.02 14.28
N VAL A 114 -19.18 -9.18 13.22
CA VAL A 114 -20.18 -9.34 12.15
C VAL A 114 -19.67 -10.25 11.03
N GLY A 115 -18.38 -10.17 10.74
CA GLY A 115 -17.77 -10.79 9.56
C GLY A 115 -17.89 -12.32 9.56
N GLY A 116 -17.69 -12.97 10.70
CA GLY A 116 -17.80 -14.43 10.82
C GLY A 116 -19.18 -14.98 10.45
N GLY A 117 -20.24 -14.24 10.76
CA GLY A 117 -21.64 -14.59 10.43
C GLY A 117 -22.01 -14.22 8.98
N VAL A 118 -21.43 -13.14 8.45
CA VAL A 118 -21.75 -12.65 7.10
C VAL A 118 -20.91 -13.36 6.02
N ALA A 119 -19.71 -13.86 6.35
CA ALA A 119 -18.80 -14.49 5.40
C ALA A 119 -19.46 -15.59 4.52
N PRO A 120 -20.27 -16.54 5.04
CA PRO A 120 -20.90 -17.54 4.19
C PRO A 120 -21.82 -16.92 3.13
N ARG A 121 -22.70 -16.01 3.53
CA ARG A 121 -23.65 -15.33 2.63
C ARG A 121 -22.91 -14.51 1.57
N LEU A 122 -21.85 -13.82 1.98
CA LEU A 122 -21.04 -12.97 1.10
C LEU A 122 -20.32 -13.80 0.04
N LEU A 123 -19.63 -14.89 0.43
CA LEU A 123 -18.93 -15.78 -0.50
C LEU A 123 -19.91 -16.48 -1.46
N THR A 124 -21.09 -16.89 -0.99
CA THR A 124 -22.12 -17.43 -1.87
C THR A 124 -22.63 -16.38 -2.86
N ALA A 125 -22.87 -15.15 -2.41
CA ALA A 125 -23.31 -14.05 -3.27
C ALA A 125 -22.26 -13.64 -4.30
N LEU A 126 -20.97 -13.82 -4.00
CA LEU A 126 -19.85 -13.62 -4.93
C LEU A 126 -19.69 -14.78 -5.93
N GLY A 127 -20.53 -15.82 -5.86
CA GLY A 127 -20.47 -16.94 -6.78
C GLY A 127 -19.32 -17.91 -6.53
N THR A 128 -18.81 -18.01 -5.29
CA THR A 128 -17.75 -18.96 -4.95
C THR A 128 -18.19 -20.38 -5.26
N PRO A 129 -17.42 -21.18 -6.05
CA PRO A 129 -17.79 -22.54 -6.42
C PRO A 129 -18.00 -23.44 -5.20
N ALA A 130 -19.03 -24.30 -5.25
CA ALA A 130 -19.40 -25.20 -4.16
C ALA A 130 -18.25 -26.07 -3.61
N PRO A 131 -17.34 -26.62 -4.45
CA PRO A 131 -16.25 -27.46 -3.94
C PRO A 131 -15.26 -26.75 -3.03
N ILE A 132 -15.08 -25.42 -3.17
CA ILE A 132 -14.12 -24.63 -2.38
C ILE A 132 -14.82 -23.74 -1.34
N LEU A 133 -16.14 -23.63 -1.37
CA LEU A 133 -16.90 -22.70 -0.53
C LEU A 133 -16.66 -22.94 0.96
N GLY A 134 -16.68 -24.21 1.40
CA GLY A 134 -16.46 -24.56 2.81
C GLY A 134 -15.08 -24.10 3.31
N GLU A 135 -14.03 -24.36 2.53
CA GLU A 135 -12.66 -23.98 2.86
C GLU A 135 -12.48 -22.44 2.82
N SER A 136 -13.09 -21.76 1.84
CA SER A 136 -13.13 -20.31 1.74
C SER A 136 -13.78 -19.65 2.94
N ILE A 137 -14.88 -20.23 3.47
CA ILE A 137 -15.57 -19.72 4.67
C ILE A 137 -14.66 -19.83 5.89
N VAL A 138 -13.99 -20.96 6.08
CA VAL A 138 -13.07 -21.14 7.22
C VAL A 138 -11.91 -20.16 7.13
N TYR A 139 -11.29 -20.03 5.95
CA TYR A 139 -10.23 -19.07 5.69
C TYR A 139 -10.68 -17.63 5.99
N ALA A 140 -11.84 -17.22 5.47
CA ALA A 140 -12.40 -15.90 5.69
C ALA A 140 -12.66 -15.62 7.18
N ARG A 141 -13.25 -16.57 7.89
CA ARG A 141 -13.51 -16.45 9.34
C ARG A 141 -12.23 -16.23 10.15
N VAL A 142 -11.16 -16.95 9.84
CA VAL A 142 -9.89 -16.80 10.52
C VAL A 142 -9.29 -15.40 10.26
N LEU A 143 -9.30 -14.92 9.01
CA LEU A 143 -8.83 -13.56 8.69
C LEU A 143 -9.66 -12.47 9.38
N LEU A 144 -10.98 -12.63 9.42
CA LEU A 144 -11.88 -11.65 10.06
C LEU A 144 -11.73 -11.65 11.59
N LEU A 145 -11.51 -12.82 12.20
CA LEU A 145 -11.16 -12.92 13.63
C LEU A 145 -9.83 -12.25 13.94
N ALA A 146 -8.86 -12.34 13.03
CA ALA A 146 -7.55 -11.73 13.17
C ALA A 146 -7.51 -10.25 12.74
N ALA A 147 -8.60 -9.66 12.25
CA ALA A 147 -8.67 -8.28 11.80
C ALA A 147 -8.08 -7.27 12.80
N PRO A 148 -8.29 -7.37 14.13
CA PRO A 148 -7.66 -6.46 15.08
C PRO A 148 -6.12 -6.48 15.02
N ALA A 149 -5.50 -7.65 14.85
CA ALA A 149 -4.06 -7.76 14.75
C ALA A 149 -3.52 -7.14 13.47
N PHE A 150 -4.14 -7.45 12.33
CA PHE A 150 -3.76 -6.88 11.03
C PHE A 150 -3.92 -5.37 10.99
N PHE A 151 -5.08 -4.86 11.40
CA PHE A 151 -5.41 -3.44 11.29
C PHE A 151 -4.57 -2.59 12.26
N LEU A 152 -4.34 -3.08 13.47
CA LEU A 152 -3.47 -2.39 14.44
C LEU A 152 -2.00 -2.44 14.03
N LEU A 153 -1.51 -3.55 13.48
CA LEU A 153 -0.15 -3.61 12.94
C LEU A 153 0.02 -2.61 11.80
N TRP A 154 -0.97 -2.53 10.89
CA TRP A 154 -0.96 -1.57 9.80
C TRP A 154 -0.93 -0.12 10.31
N LEU A 155 -1.80 0.20 11.27
CA LEU A 155 -1.82 1.51 11.92
C LEU A 155 -0.48 1.82 12.62
N ALA A 156 0.06 0.88 13.40
CA ALA A 156 1.32 1.07 14.13
C ALA A 156 2.50 1.33 13.19
N THR A 157 2.55 0.64 12.03
CA THR A 157 3.56 0.92 11.01
C THR A 157 3.40 2.30 10.38
N ALA A 158 2.17 2.76 10.13
CA ALA A 158 1.89 4.10 9.63
C ALA A 158 2.25 5.19 10.66
N VAL A 159 1.95 4.95 11.93
CA VAL A 159 2.29 5.84 13.06
C VAL A 159 3.80 5.95 13.23
N SER A 160 4.56 4.85 13.15
CA SER A 160 6.03 4.87 13.16
C SER A 160 6.58 5.76 12.04
N ARG A 161 6.09 5.54 10.83
CA ARG A 161 6.50 6.32 9.65
C ARG A 161 6.17 7.80 9.79
N ALA A 162 5.05 8.13 10.42
CA ALA A 162 4.62 9.51 10.63
C ALA A 162 5.62 10.35 11.45
N VAL A 163 6.34 9.74 12.37
CA VAL A 163 7.38 10.41 13.16
C VAL A 163 8.79 10.28 12.56
N GLY A 164 8.89 9.70 11.36
CA GLY A 164 10.15 9.53 10.64
C GLY A 164 10.88 8.22 10.94
N ASP A 165 10.31 7.33 11.76
CA ASP A 165 10.87 6.00 12.01
C ASP A 165 10.38 4.99 10.97
N ALA A 166 11.16 4.79 9.92
CA ALA A 166 10.90 3.79 8.90
C ALA A 166 11.61 2.45 9.18
N LYS A 167 12.54 2.39 10.16
CA LYS A 167 13.31 1.19 10.46
C LYS A 167 12.53 0.21 11.34
N THR A 168 11.80 0.70 12.34
CA THR A 168 10.99 -0.15 13.23
C THR A 168 9.89 -0.91 12.46
N PRO A 169 9.11 -0.31 11.55
CA PRO A 169 8.19 -1.02 10.68
C PRO A 169 8.86 -2.12 9.83
N LEU A 170 10.04 -1.81 9.25
CA LEU A 170 10.79 -2.79 8.47
C LEU A 170 11.15 -4.02 9.30
N GLN A 171 11.66 -3.82 10.53
CA GLN A 171 12.03 -4.92 11.42
C GLN A 171 10.81 -5.73 11.89
N ALA A 172 9.69 -5.06 12.18
CA ALA A 172 8.45 -5.73 12.56
C ALA A 172 7.91 -6.60 11.41
N LEU A 173 7.94 -6.10 10.18
CA LEU A 173 7.48 -6.87 9.02
C LEU A 173 8.47 -7.96 8.61
N LEU A 174 9.77 -7.75 8.79
CA LEU A 174 10.75 -8.83 8.64
C LEU A 174 10.46 -9.98 9.62
N LEU A 175 10.19 -9.65 10.88
CA LEU A 175 9.80 -10.64 11.88
C LEU A 175 8.50 -11.35 11.49
N ALA A 176 7.48 -10.60 11.04
CA ALA A 176 6.23 -11.19 10.56
C ALA A 176 6.45 -12.15 9.38
N THR A 177 7.28 -11.75 8.41
CA THR A 177 7.62 -12.59 7.24
C THR A 177 8.35 -13.85 7.65
N LEU A 178 9.32 -13.76 8.57
CA LEU A 178 10.06 -14.93 9.08
C LEU A 178 9.13 -15.89 9.84
N ILE A 179 8.23 -15.36 10.67
CA ILE A 179 7.23 -16.17 11.37
C ILE A 179 6.31 -16.85 10.36
N GLY A 180 5.80 -16.13 9.36
CA GLY A 180 4.97 -16.67 8.28
C GLY A 180 5.68 -17.79 7.53
N LEU A 181 6.94 -17.56 7.13
CA LEU A 181 7.77 -18.53 6.43
C LEU A 181 7.92 -19.86 7.19
N LEU A 182 8.00 -19.81 8.52
CA LEU A 182 8.14 -20.99 9.37
C LEU A 182 6.78 -21.60 9.75
N CYS A 183 5.83 -20.77 10.17
CA CYS A 183 4.54 -21.25 10.69
C CYS A 183 3.60 -21.77 9.60
N THR A 184 3.60 -21.18 8.40
CA THR A 184 2.69 -21.60 7.33
C THR A 184 2.91 -23.08 6.96
N PRO A 185 4.12 -23.57 6.61
CA PRO A 185 4.31 -24.97 6.30
C PRO A 185 4.11 -25.89 7.53
N LEU A 186 4.49 -25.47 8.74
CA LEU A 186 4.28 -26.22 9.96
C LEU A 186 2.79 -26.51 10.21
N LEU A 187 1.94 -25.49 10.03
CA LEU A 187 0.49 -25.62 10.21
C LEU A 187 -0.18 -26.41 9.09
N ILE A 188 0.30 -26.27 7.84
CA ILE A 188 -0.21 -27.03 6.69
C ILE A 188 0.07 -28.53 6.86
N LEU A 189 1.32 -28.86 7.22
CA LEU A 189 1.76 -30.26 7.38
C LEU A 189 1.25 -30.91 8.67
N GLY A 190 0.77 -30.11 9.63
CA GLY A 190 0.28 -30.61 10.92
C GLY A 190 1.41 -31.15 11.80
N TRP A 191 2.64 -30.59 11.70
CA TRP A 191 3.77 -30.98 12.51
C TRP A 191 3.55 -30.63 13.98
N ALA A 192 4.22 -31.33 14.86
CA ALA A 192 4.10 -31.18 16.32
C ALA A 192 2.68 -31.42 16.88
N GLY A 193 1.85 -32.24 16.20
CA GLY A 193 0.49 -32.56 16.65
C GLY A 193 -0.54 -31.48 16.38
N LEU A 194 -0.21 -30.47 15.56
CA LEU A 194 -1.14 -29.40 15.19
C LEU A 194 -2.22 -29.91 14.22
N PRO A 195 -3.46 -29.46 14.33
CA PRO A 195 -4.52 -29.88 13.42
C PRO A 195 -4.27 -29.32 12.01
N ARG A 196 -4.42 -30.15 11.00
CA ARG A 196 -4.38 -29.74 9.59
C ARG A 196 -5.63 -28.94 9.23
N GLN A 197 -5.48 -27.67 8.91
CA GLN A 197 -6.60 -26.75 8.66
C GLN A 197 -6.75 -26.34 7.18
N GLY A 198 -6.07 -27.04 6.25
CA GLY A 198 -6.13 -26.70 4.84
C GLY A 198 -5.67 -25.26 4.56
N ALA A 199 -6.37 -24.54 3.68
CA ALA A 199 -6.04 -23.15 3.36
C ALA A 199 -6.08 -22.20 4.57
N ALA A 200 -6.90 -22.51 5.60
CA ALA A 200 -6.96 -21.69 6.81
C ALA A 200 -5.65 -21.65 7.60
N SER A 201 -4.74 -22.64 7.41
CA SER A 201 -3.40 -22.61 7.99
C SER A 201 -2.61 -21.37 7.65
N ALA A 202 -2.69 -20.90 6.40
CA ALA A 202 -2.04 -19.65 5.98
C ALA A 202 -2.65 -18.42 6.69
N ALA A 203 -3.97 -18.38 6.85
CA ALA A 203 -4.64 -17.31 7.58
C ALA A 203 -4.26 -17.30 9.07
N VAL A 204 -4.18 -18.46 9.71
CA VAL A 204 -3.72 -18.60 11.11
C VAL A 204 -2.26 -18.17 11.26
N SER A 205 -1.40 -18.59 10.35
CA SER A 205 0.02 -18.19 10.33
C SER A 205 0.17 -16.67 10.21
N ALA A 206 -0.54 -16.06 9.26
CA ALA A 206 -0.54 -14.61 9.06
C ALA A 206 -1.08 -13.86 10.29
N ALA A 207 -2.11 -14.40 10.96
CA ALA A 207 -2.66 -13.86 12.21
C ALA A 207 -1.63 -13.87 13.33
N LEU A 208 -0.97 -15.02 13.56
CA LEU A 208 0.10 -15.17 14.56
C LEU A 208 1.28 -14.26 14.25
N ALA A 209 1.72 -14.21 12.99
CA ALA A 209 2.79 -13.34 12.55
C ALA A 209 2.48 -11.87 12.83
N SER A 210 1.24 -11.43 12.54
CA SER A 210 0.79 -10.06 12.78
C SER A 210 0.71 -9.72 14.27
N LEU A 211 0.20 -10.63 15.11
CA LEU A 211 0.14 -10.45 16.55
C LEU A 211 1.53 -10.34 17.18
N LEU A 212 2.45 -11.25 16.80
CA LEU A 212 3.82 -11.26 17.33
C LEU A 212 4.61 -10.03 16.84
N ALA A 213 4.45 -9.65 15.58
CA ALA A 213 5.08 -8.45 15.04
C ALA A 213 4.55 -7.16 15.70
N LEU A 214 3.23 -7.07 15.95
CA LEU A 214 2.64 -5.96 16.68
C LEU A 214 3.17 -5.91 18.12
N GLY A 215 3.16 -7.03 18.83
CA GLY A 215 3.70 -7.13 20.19
C GLY A 215 5.15 -6.71 20.26
N TRP A 216 5.98 -7.21 19.32
CA TRP A 216 7.39 -6.81 19.21
C TRP A 216 7.58 -5.33 18.92
N LEU A 217 6.79 -4.75 18.00
CA LEU A 217 6.85 -3.32 17.64
C LEU A 217 6.51 -2.45 18.86
N LEU A 218 5.44 -2.80 19.58
CA LEU A 218 5.03 -2.07 20.79
C LEU A 218 6.06 -2.19 21.93
N TRP A 219 6.66 -3.37 22.10
CA TRP A 219 7.74 -3.59 23.06
C TRP A 219 8.98 -2.77 22.69
N ARG A 220 9.37 -2.76 21.41
CA ARG A 220 10.48 -1.96 20.92
C ARG A 220 10.25 -0.48 21.14
N TRP A 221 9.05 0.04 20.87
CA TRP A 221 8.69 1.43 21.16
C TRP A 221 8.89 1.78 22.65
N ARG A 222 8.49 0.88 23.56
CA ARG A 222 8.72 1.07 24.99
C ARG A 222 10.21 1.13 25.32
N ARG A 223 10.99 0.21 24.76
CA ARG A 223 12.45 0.16 25.03
C ARG A 223 13.20 1.38 24.50
N MET A 224 12.80 1.90 23.36
CA MET A 224 13.43 3.08 22.72
C MET A 224 12.92 4.41 23.28
N GLY A 225 11.99 4.42 24.22
CA GLY A 225 11.35 5.65 24.70
C GLY A 225 10.60 6.39 23.58
N HIS A 226 10.00 5.62 22.63
CA HIS A 226 9.30 6.21 21.50
C HIS A 226 8.18 7.13 22.00
N PRO A 227 7.98 8.33 21.39
CA PRO A 227 6.99 9.32 21.86
C PRO A 227 5.56 8.82 21.91
N LEU A 228 5.25 7.83 21.06
CA LEU A 228 3.93 7.19 20.95
C LEU A 228 3.94 5.76 21.52
N ALA A 229 4.90 5.44 22.39
CA ALA A 229 4.95 4.14 23.06
C ALA A 229 3.69 3.89 23.88
N PRO A 230 3.22 2.62 23.96
CA PRO A 230 2.07 2.27 24.79
C PRO A 230 2.43 2.47 26.27
N GLY A 231 1.92 3.54 26.85
CA GLY A 231 2.07 3.95 28.24
C GLY A 231 0.79 4.56 28.77
N ARG A 232 0.77 4.95 30.04
CA ARG A 232 -0.41 5.57 30.67
C ARG A 232 -0.93 6.77 29.88
N GLU A 233 -0.06 7.53 29.24
CA GLU A 233 -0.42 8.73 28.46
C GLU A 233 -1.12 8.37 27.15
N LEU A 234 -0.63 7.37 26.40
CA LEU A 234 -1.30 6.92 25.18
C LEU A 234 -2.61 6.22 25.50
N LEU A 235 -2.66 5.39 26.55
CA LEU A 235 -3.90 4.72 26.98
C LEU A 235 -4.99 5.74 27.37
N ARG A 236 -4.62 6.83 28.04
CA ARG A 236 -5.55 7.93 28.34
C ARG A 236 -5.97 8.71 27.09
N ALA A 237 -5.15 8.71 26.06
CA ALA A 237 -5.45 9.36 24.77
C ALA A 237 -6.34 8.49 23.85
N ILE A 238 -6.55 7.21 24.17
CA ILE A 238 -7.49 6.34 23.43
C ILE A 238 -8.92 6.80 23.76
N ARG A 239 -9.38 7.78 22.98
CA ARG A 239 -10.70 8.37 23.10
C ARG A 239 -11.29 8.63 21.73
N PHE A 240 -12.61 8.58 21.62
CA PHE A 240 -13.33 8.99 20.42
C PHE A 240 -13.42 10.53 20.39
N ASP A 241 -12.40 11.18 19.80
CA ASP A 241 -12.44 12.61 19.52
C ASP A 241 -13.05 12.82 18.13
N GLY A 242 -14.29 13.32 18.09
CA GLY A 242 -15.03 13.51 16.83
C GLY A 242 -14.34 14.49 15.87
N VAL A 243 -13.62 15.49 16.39
CA VAL A 243 -12.89 16.46 15.55
C VAL A 243 -11.67 15.79 14.88
N LEU A 244 -10.91 15.01 15.65
CA LEU A 244 -9.74 14.29 15.12
C LEU A 244 -10.17 13.19 14.17
N ILE A 245 -11.21 12.43 14.50
CA ILE A 245 -11.76 11.38 13.62
C ILE A 245 -12.26 11.98 12.31
N ARG A 246 -13.03 13.08 12.35
CA ARG A 246 -13.49 13.78 11.14
C ARG A 246 -12.32 14.26 10.29
N SER A 247 -11.26 14.77 10.91
CA SER A 247 -10.05 15.20 10.21
C SER A 247 -9.31 14.02 9.57
N MET A 248 -9.19 12.89 10.25
CA MET A 248 -8.62 11.65 9.69
C MET A 248 -9.45 11.13 8.53
N LEU A 249 -10.79 11.09 8.67
CA LEU A 249 -11.70 10.67 7.60
C LEU A 249 -11.62 11.59 6.38
N ARG A 250 -11.51 12.90 6.59
CA ARG A 250 -11.37 13.89 5.49
C ARG A 250 -10.11 13.64 4.65
N ILE A 251 -9.04 13.13 5.25
CA ILE A 251 -7.79 12.81 4.56
C ILE A 251 -7.81 11.36 4.06
N GLY A 252 -8.28 10.44 4.89
CA GLY A 252 -8.22 9.00 4.64
C GLY A 252 -9.22 8.51 3.60
N LEU A 253 -10.47 8.94 3.69
CA LEU A 253 -11.54 8.46 2.82
C LEU A 253 -11.28 8.70 1.32
N PRO A 254 -10.82 9.91 0.88
CA PRO A 254 -10.48 10.09 -0.53
C PRO A 254 -9.34 9.17 -1.00
N SER A 255 -8.37 8.88 -0.11
CA SER A 255 -7.28 7.97 -0.43
C SER A 255 -7.77 6.52 -0.58
N SER A 256 -8.69 6.06 0.27
CA SER A 256 -9.33 4.75 0.15
C SER A 256 -10.15 4.65 -1.15
N LEU A 257 -10.96 5.66 -1.45
CA LEU A 257 -11.79 5.69 -2.67
C LEU A 257 -10.92 5.66 -3.94
N GLN A 258 -9.80 6.36 -3.94
CA GLN A 258 -8.85 6.31 -5.06
C GLN A 258 -8.27 4.90 -5.25
N MET A 259 -7.89 4.21 -4.17
CA MET A 259 -7.40 2.82 -4.26
C MET A 259 -8.47 1.87 -4.79
N LEU A 260 -9.71 2.03 -4.34
CA LEU A 260 -10.84 1.22 -4.81
C LEU A 260 -11.15 1.48 -6.29
N SER A 261 -11.08 2.72 -6.75
CA SER A 261 -11.32 3.04 -8.16
C SER A 261 -10.29 2.38 -9.09
N LEU A 262 -9.02 2.34 -8.67
CA LEU A 262 -7.97 1.62 -9.39
C LEU A 262 -8.24 0.12 -9.45
N ALA A 263 -8.62 -0.50 -8.32
CA ALA A 263 -8.94 -1.93 -8.28
C ALA A 263 -10.15 -2.28 -9.17
N ILE A 264 -11.17 -1.43 -9.19
CA ILE A 264 -12.34 -1.62 -10.08
C ILE A 264 -11.91 -1.52 -11.55
N ALA A 265 -11.07 -0.56 -11.90
CA ALA A 265 -10.55 -0.43 -13.26
C ALA A 265 -9.76 -1.65 -13.72
N GLU A 266 -8.91 -2.21 -12.85
CA GLU A 266 -8.17 -3.46 -13.13
C GLU A 266 -9.12 -4.63 -13.40
N ILE A 267 -10.21 -4.77 -12.63
CA ILE A 267 -11.22 -5.81 -12.85
C ILE A 267 -11.91 -5.62 -14.21
N VAL A 268 -12.27 -4.39 -14.58
CA VAL A 268 -12.89 -4.08 -15.88
C VAL A 268 -11.95 -4.39 -17.03
N LEU A 269 -10.69 -3.99 -16.92
CA LEU A 269 -9.66 -4.29 -17.93
C LEU A 269 -9.45 -5.79 -18.07
N LEU A 270 -9.35 -6.53 -16.95
CA LEU A 270 -9.24 -7.99 -16.95
C LEU A 270 -10.44 -8.64 -17.66
N ALA A 271 -11.67 -8.17 -17.40
CA ALA A 271 -12.87 -8.69 -18.06
C ALA A 271 -12.83 -8.50 -19.59
N TRP A 272 -12.25 -7.40 -20.08
CA TRP A 272 -12.05 -7.20 -21.51
C TRP A 272 -10.93 -8.07 -22.07
N ILE A 273 -9.81 -8.24 -21.36
CA ILE A 273 -8.69 -9.10 -21.74
C ILE A 273 -9.13 -10.56 -21.85
N ASN A 274 -9.99 -11.03 -20.93
CA ASN A 274 -10.50 -12.40 -20.95
C ASN A 274 -11.25 -12.77 -22.25
N ARG A 275 -11.79 -11.78 -22.98
CA ARG A 275 -12.44 -12.00 -24.29
C ARG A 275 -11.45 -12.42 -25.39
N TYR A 276 -10.14 -12.19 -25.19
CA TYR A 276 -9.07 -12.59 -26.11
C TYR A 276 -8.52 -13.99 -25.84
N GLY A 277 -9.12 -14.70 -24.89
CA GLY A 277 -8.78 -16.08 -24.58
C GLY A 277 -7.70 -16.25 -23.51
N TYR A 278 -7.40 -17.52 -23.22
CA TYR A 278 -6.54 -17.88 -22.09
C TYR A 278 -5.10 -17.39 -22.22
N THR A 279 -4.56 -17.33 -23.44
CA THR A 279 -3.20 -16.84 -23.73
C THR A 279 -3.03 -15.37 -23.29
N ALA A 280 -3.99 -14.51 -23.64
CA ALA A 280 -3.99 -13.10 -23.25
C ALA A 280 -4.17 -12.92 -21.74
N THR A 281 -5.06 -13.70 -21.14
CA THR A 281 -5.30 -13.67 -19.69
C THR A 281 -4.07 -14.13 -18.89
N ALA A 282 -3.41 -15.20 -19.34
CA ALA A 282 -2.20 -15.71 -18.72
C ALA A 282 -1.03 -14.71 -18.85
N ALA A 283 -0.85 -14.10 -20.03
CA ALA A 283 0.14 -13.05 -20.23
C ALA A 283 -0.10 -11.86 -19.30
N TYR A 284 -1.34 -11.37 -19.22
CA TYR A 284 -1.71 -10.27 -18.33
C TYR A 284 -1.45 -10.58 -16.86
N GLY A 285 -1.81 -11.78 -16.39
CA GLY A 285 -1.57 -12.20 -15.01
C GLY A 285 -0.07 -12.19 -14.64
N ALA A 286 0.78 -12.72 -15.55
CA ALA A 286 2.23 -12.72 -15.36
C ALA A 286 2.81 -11.28 -15.34
N VAL A 287 2.36 -10.43 -16.28
CA VAL A 287 2.79 -9.03 -16.33
C VAL A 287 2.34 -8.27 -15.08
N ASN A 288 1.11 -8.49 -14.61
CA ASN A 288 0.58 -7.84 -13.40
C ASN A 288 1.41 -8.23 -12.15
N GLN A 289 1.81 -9.49 -12.05
CA GLN A 289 2.71 -9.95 -10.98
C GLN A 289 4.07 -9.25 -11.04
N LEU A 290 4.69 -9.10 -12.22
CA LEU A 290 5.94 -8.38 -12.40
C LEU A 290 5.77 -6.88 -12.10
N MET A 291 4.69 -6.27 -12.58
CA MET A 291 4.38 -4.86 -12.36
C MET A 291 4.16 -4.52 -10.89
N SER A 292 3.65 -5.46 -10.08
CA SER A 292 3.54 -5.27 -8.62
C SER A 292 4.90 -4.99 -7.97
N TRP A 293 5.99 -5.62 -8.44
CA TRP A 293 7.36 -5.34 -8.00
C TRP A 293 7.90 -4.02 -8.55
N VAL A 294 7.62 -3.75 -9.83
CA VAL A 294 8.10 -2.56 -10.54
C VAL A 294 7.50 -1.26 -9.96
N GLN A 295 6.29 -1.31 -9.42
CA GLN A 295 5.59 -0.16 -8.84
C GLN A 295 6.03 0.19 -7.41
N LEU A 296 6.75 -0.69 -6.69
CA LEU A 296 7.13 -0.48 -5.28
C LEU A 296 7.89 0.84 -5.04
N PRO A 297 8.86 1.23 -5.88
CA PRO A 297 9.57 2.51 -5.68
C PRO A 297 8.63 3.72 -5.84
N ALA A 298 7.68 3.70 -6.78
CA ALA A 298 6.72 4.77 -6.98
C ALA A 298 5.82 4.97 -5.75
N MET A 299 5.29 3.88 -5.19
CA MET A 299 4.49 3.90 -3.97
C MET A 299 5.29 4.44 -2.77
N SER A 300 6.52 3.95 -2.60
CA SER A 300 7.41 4.34 -1.50
C SER A 300 7.79 5.82 -1.58
N LEU A 301 8.05 6.35 -2.78
CA LEU A 301 8.30 7.77 -3.03
C LEU A 301 7.11 8.64 -2.63
N GLY A 302 5.90 8.25 -3.00
CA GLY A 302 4.68 8.97 -2.64
C GLY A 302 4.45 9.05 -1.13
N ILE A 303 4.67 7.95 -0.41
CA ILE A 303 4.55 7.92 1.05
C ILE A 303 5.65 8.79 1.69
N THR A 304 6.89 8.69 1.22
CA THR A 304 8.02 9.51 1.71
C THR A 304 7.75 11.00 1.50
N ALA A 305 7.25 11.38 0.33
CA ALA A 305 6.83 12.75 0.02
C ALA A 305 5.75 13.25 1.00
N THR A 306 4.77 12.38 1.32
CA THR A 306 3.69 12.71 2.26
C THR A 306 4.24 13.00 3.65
N ILE A 307 5.16 12.18 4.16
CA ILE A 307 5.76 12.35 5.49
C ILE A 307 6.59 13.64 5.57
N LEU A 308 7.48 13.86 4.59
CA LEU A 308 8.33 15.04 4.55
C LEU A 308 7.51 16.33 4.41
N ALA A 309 6.44 16.31 3.61
CA ALA A 309 5.54 17.44 3.46
C ALA A 309 4.74 17.69 4.76
N ALA A 310 4.24 16.64 5.43
CA ALA A 310 3.54 16.78 6.70
C ALA A 310 4.44 17.40 7.77
N HIS A 311 5.71 16.96 7.87
CA HIS A 311 6.68 17.55 8.78
C HIS A 311 6.97 19.02 8.45
N ALA A 312 7.13 19.36 7.16
CA ALA A 312 7.38 20.74 6.73
C ALA A 312 6.20 21.66 7.04
N VAL A 313 4.98 21.20 6.81
CA VAL A 313 3.75 21.94 7.16
C VAL A 313 3.63 22.14 8.67
N GLY A 314 3.84 21.08 9.45
CA GLY A 314 3.81 21.17 10.90
C GLY A 314 4.85 22.15 11.46
N ALA A 315 6.04 22.17 10.88
CA ALA A 315 7.12 23.10 11.24
C ALA A 315 6.90 24.55 10.76
N GLY A 316 5.78 24.85 10.08
CA GLY A 316 5.53 26.16 9.48
C GLY A 316 6.42 26.48 8.27
N ARG A 317 7.13 25.49 7.72
CA ARG A 317 8.09 25.64 6.61
C ARG A 317 7.47 25.29 5.27
N THR A 318 6.32 25.84 4.94
CA THR A 318 5.57 25.57 3.69
C THR A 318 6.37 25.93 2.43
N ALA A 319 7.26 26.93 2.52
CA ALA A 319 8.20 27.28 1.44
C ALA A 319 9.12 26.13 1.01
N ARG A 320 9.29 25.06 1.82
CA ARG A 320 10.05 23.85 1.47
C ARG A 320 9.28 22.84 0.61
N LEU A 321 7.97 22.95 0.53
CA LEU A 321 7.13 21.97 -0.20
C LEU A 321 7.50 21.83 -1.69
N PRO A 322 7.77 22.91 -2.44
CA PRO A 322 8.25 22.78 -3.82
C PRO A 322 9.59 22.06 -3.95
N ALA A 323 10.51 22.30 -3.00
CA ALA A 323 11.80 21.62 -2.98
C ALA A 323 11.64 20.12 -2.67
N ILE A 324 10.73 19.74 -1.76
CA ILE A 324 10.40 18.34 -1.48
C ILE A 324 9.82 17.67 -2.73
N ALA A 325 8.89 18.33 -3.43
CA ALA A 325 8.33 17.83 -4.68
C ALA A 325 9.41 17.64 -5.75
N ARG A 326 10.24 18.67 -5.99
CA ARG A 326 11.32 18.61 -6.99
C ARG A 326 12.31 17.47 -6.69
N THR A 327 12.78 17.36 -5.44
CA THR A 327 13.72 16.32 -5.05
C THR A 327 13.11 14.92 -5.21
N GLY A 328 11.84 14.74 -4.79
CA GLY A 328 11.11 13.47 -4.95
C GLY A 328 10.90 13.10 -6.42
N VAL A 329 10.55 14.06 -7.29
CA VAL A 329 10.41 13.84 -8.73
C VAL A 329 11.74 13.45 -9.37
N LEU A 330 12.83 14.16 -9.07
CA LEU A 330 14.14 13.84 -9.61
C LEU A 330 14.65 12.46 -9.18
N LEU A 331 14.52 12.12 -7.89
CA LEU A 331 14.82 10.78 -7.39
C LEU A 331 13.91 9.72 -8.02
N GLY A 332 12.62 10.03 -8.19
CA GLY A 332 11.66 9.16 -8.85
C GLY A 332 12.05 8.88 -10.29
N LEU A 333 12.33 9.92 -11.08
CA LEU A 333 12.76 9.77 -12.47
C LEU A 333 14.06 8.97 -12.59
N ALA A 334 15.03 9.20 -11.69
CA ALA A 334 16.29 8.45 -11.70
C ALA A 334 16.07 6.97 -11.33
N THR A 335 15.37 6.68 -10.24
CA THR A 335 15.16 5.31 -9.76
C THR A 335 14.21 4.52 -10.66
N LEU A 336 13.06 5.10 -11.03
CA LEU A 336 12.07 4.44 -11.88
C LEU A 336 12.54 4.37 -13.33
N GLY A 337 13.27 5.39 -13.83
CA GLY A 337 13.89 5.36 -15.15
C GLY A 337 14.86 4.20 -15.27
N MET A 338 15.72 3.99 -14.28
CA MET A 338 16.60 2.83 -14.23
C MET A 338 15.81 1.51 -14.22
N VAL A 339 14.76 1.41 -13.40
CA VAL A 339 13.91 0.21 -13.34
C VAL A 339 13.22 -0.04 -14.67
N VAL A 340 12.67 0.99 -15.33
CA VAL A 340 12.01 0.88 -16.64
C VAL A 340 13.00 0.37 -17.70
N VAL A 341 14.20 0.96 -17.78
CA VAL A 341 15.23 0.50 -18.72
C VAL A 341 15.58 -0.96 -18.46
N LEU A 342 15.83 -1.32 -17.19
CA LEU A 342 16.15 -2.69 -16.82
C LEU A 342 15.05 -3.67 -17.23
N VAL A 343 13.77 -3.33 -16.95
CA VAL A 343 12.62 -4.18 -17.28
C VAL A 343 12.44 -4.30 -18.78
N VAL A 344 12.60 -3.23 -19.57
CA VAL A 344 12.48 -3.27 -21.04
C VAL A 344 13.53 -4.20 -21.64
N VAL A 345 14.79 -4.13 -21.15
CA VAL A 345 15.88 -4.98 -21.62
C VAL A 345 15.68 -6.43 -21.20
N LEU A 346 15.30 -6.66 -19.94
CA LEU A 346 15.18 -8.01 -19.38
C LEU A 346 13.78 -8.62 -19.57
N ALA A 347 12.83 -7.95 -20.24
CA ALA A 347 11.45 -8.40 -20.37
C ALA A 347 11.31 -9.87 -20.81
N PRO A 348 12.02 -10.39 -21.85
CA PRO A 348 11.90 -11.80 -22.25
C PRO A 348 12.40 -12.78 -21.18
N GLY A 349 13.46 -12.41 -20.43
CA GLY A 349 13.97 -13.21 -19.33
C GLY A 349 13.02 -13.23 -18.13
N LEU A 350 12.49 -12.04 -17.75
CA LEU A 350 11.55 -11.91 -16.64
C LEU A 350 10.25 -12.68 -16.88
N THR A 351 9.68 -12.58 -18.09
CA THR A 351 8.48 -13.34 -18.44
C THR A 351 8.75 -14.84 -18.55
N GLY A 352 9.97 -15.23 -18.98
CA GLY A 352 10.42 -16.61 -19.03
C GLY A 352 10.58 -17.29 -17.66
N LEU A 353 10.77 -16.52 -16.58
CA LEU A 353 10.79 -17.06 -15.21
C LEU A 353 9.41 -17.52 -14.73
N ILE A 354 8.34 -16.96 -15.29
CA ILE A 354 6.96 -17.21 -14.87
C ILE A 354 6.23 -18.11 -15.85
N LEU A 355 6.50 -17.95 -17.16
CA LEU A 355 5.76 -18.58 -18.25
C LEU A 355 6.64 -19.56 -19.03
N ALA A 356 6.20 -20.80 -19.12
CA ALA A 356 6.89 -21.85 -19.86
C ALA A 356 6.58 -21.81 -21.37
N ALA A 357 5.32 -21.51 -21.75
CA ALA A 357 4.86 -21.50 -23.15
C ALA A 357 5.43 -20.28 -23.89
N THR A 358 6.13 -20.50 -25.01
CA THR A 358 6.83 -19.46 -25.78
C THR A 358 5.88 -18.37 -26.28
N GLU A 359 4.72 -18.76 -26.82
CA GLU A 359 3.71 -17.82 -27.34
C GLU A 359 3.22 -16.84 -26.24
N VAL A 360 2.86 -17.38 -25.06
CA VAL A 360 2.39 -16.57 -23.92
C VAL A 360 3.50 -15.67 -23.41
N ARG A 361 4.75 -16.19 -23.40
CA ARG A 361 5.93 -15.44 -22.96
C ARG A 361 6.23 -14.24 -23.85
N GLU A 362 6.17 -14.42 -25.18
CA GLU A 362 6.39 -13.32 -26.13
C GLU A 362 5.33 -12.24 -26.03
N LEU A 363 4.05 -12.66 -25.91
CA LEU A 363 2.94 -11.74 -25.69
C LEU A 363 3.13 -10.96 -24.38
N ALA A 364 3.47 -11.63 -23.30
CA ALA A 364 3.73 -11.01 -21.99
C ALA A 364 4.94 -10.06 -22.04
N ALA A 365 6.02 -10.41 -22.75
CA ALA A 365 7.19 -9.54 -22.90
C ALA A 365 6.84 -8.27 -23.70
N SER A 366 6.04 -8.39 -24.75
CA SER A 366 5.54 -7.26 -25.52
C SER A 366 4.67 -6.34 -24.66
N GLN A 367 3.73 -6.92 -23.92
CA GLN A 367 2.88 -6.19 -22.98
C GLN A 367 3.72 -5.47 -21.92
N LEU A 368 4.66 -6.17 -21.26
CA LEU A 368 5.51 -5.62 -20.22
C LEU A 368 6.31 -4.43 -20.71
N ARG A 369 6.91 -4.51 -21.89
CA ARG A 369 7.63 -3.42 -22.55
C ARG A 369 6.77 -2.19 -22.79
N THR A 370 5.49 -2.38 -23.05
CA THR A 370 4.53 -1.29 -23.28
C THR A 370 4.08 -0.66 -21.97
N VAL A 371 3.62 -1.48 -21.02
CA VAL A 371 2.99 -0.95 -19.79
C VAL A 371 3.99 -0.34 -18.82
N VAL A 372 5.25 -0.79 -18.80
CA VAL A 372 6.25 -0.33 -17.84
C VAL A 372 6.52 1.18 -17.91
N TRP A 373 6.34 1.82 -19.05
CA TRP A 373 6.50 3.27 -19.21
C TRP A 373 5.54 4.09 -18.35
N GLY A 374 4.35 3.55 -18.08
CA GLY A 374 3.36 4.18 -17.20
C GLY A 374 3.87 4.40 -15.78
N VAL A 375 4.84 3.59 -15.31
CA VAL A 375 5.40 3.70 -13.96
C VAL A 375 6.12 5.03 -13.73
N LEU A 376 6.71 5.63 -14.76
CA LEU A 376 7.31 6.97 -14.66
C LEU A 376 6.25 8.02 -14.33
N ALA A 377 5.14 8.02 -15.07
CA ALA A 377 4.02 8.92 -14.83
C ALA A 377 3.40 8.69 -13.44
N MET A 378 3.24 7.41 -13.06
CA MET A 378 2.76 7.01 -11.74
C MET A 378 3.66 7.55 -10.61
N GLY A 379 4.98 7.41 -10.73
CA GLY A 379 5.93 7.84 -9.70
C GLY A 379 5.95 9.35 -9.51
N VAL A 380 5.96 10.12 -10.60
CA VAL A 380 5.88 11.59 -10.52
C VAL A 380 4.55 12.01 -9.91
N SER A 381 3.42 11.43 -10.36
CA SER A 381 2.09 11.69 -9.79
C SER A 381 2.04 11.36 -8.30
N ALA A 382 2.60 10.22 -7.87
CA ALA A 382 2.62 9.80 -6.48
C ALA A 382 3.36 10.80 -5.58
N VAL A 383 4.47 11.38 -6.04
CA VAL A 383 5.22 12.42 -5.32
C VAL A 383 4.38 13.70 -5.19
N LEU A 384 3.79 14.19 -6.29
CA LEU A 384 2.99 15.41 -6.28
C LEU A 384 1.75 15.27 -5.37
N VAL A 385 1.02 14.16 -5.52
CA VAL A 385 -0.11 13.81 -4.66
C VAL A 385 0.34 13.67 -3.21
N GLY A 386 1.50 13.04 -2.97
CA GLY A 386 2.07 12.88 -1.64
C GLY A 386 2.33 14.20 -0.95
N VAL A 387 2.92 15.18 -1.64
CA VAL A 387 3.16 16.53 -1.10
C VAL A 387 1.84 17.25 -0.79
N MET A 388 0.88 17.22 -1.70
CA MET A 388 -0.45 17.79 -1.47
C MET A 388 -1.17 17.11 -0.30
N ARG A 389 -1.09 15.78 -0.20
CA ARG A 389 -1.67 15.00 0.91
C ARG A 389 -1.04 15.36 2.24
N GLY A 390 0.29 15.49 2.31
CA GLY A 390 1.02 15.91 3.52
C GLY A 390 0.62 17.30 4.01
N SER A 391 0.17 18.20 3.11
CA SER A 391 -0.40 19.50 3.46
C SER A 391 -1.87 19.47 3.88
N GLY A 392 -2.54 18.30 3.79
CA GLY A 392 -3.97 18.16 4.07
C GLY A 392 -4.88 18.36 2.85
N THR A 393 -4.33 18.67 1.67
CA THR A 393 -5.10 18.80 0.43
C THR A 393 -5.21 17.43 -0.25
N VAL A 394 -6.32 16.71 -0.05
CA VAL A 394 -6.47 15.32 -0.49
C VAL A 394 -7.58 15.14 -1.52
N TRP A 395 -8.74 15.80 -1.34
CA TRP A 395 -9.90 15.60 -2.20
C TRP A 395 -9.64 15.93 -3.67
N ARG A 396 -9.00 17.06 -3.96
CA ARG A 396 -8.72 17.48 -5.34
C ARG A 396 -7.85 16.46 -6.08
N PRO A 397 -6.63 16.08 -5.58
CA PRO A 397 -5.81 15.09 -6.27
C PRO A 397 -6.46 13.71 -6.35
N ALA A 398 -7.23 13.29 -5.33
CA ALA A 398 -7.92 12.00 -5.36
C ALA A 398 -9.04 11.97 -6.41
N LEU A 399 -9.87 13.02 -6.48
CA LEU A 399 -10.92 13.14 -7.50
C LEU A 399 -10.33 13.15 -8.91
N LEU A 400 -9.25 13.91 -9.14
CA LEU A 400 -8.58 13.93 -10.44
C LEU A 400 -8.00 12.56 -10.80
N GLY A 401 -7.45 11.82 -9.82
CA GLY A 401 -7.01 10.45 -10.04
C GLY A 401 -8.14 9.51 -10.44
N MET A 402 -9.28 9.57 -9.75
CA MET A 402 -10.47 8.79 -10.09
C MET A 402 -11.05 9.18 -11.47
N MET A 403 -11.10 10.49 -11.75
CA MET A 403 -11.55 10.99 -13.07
C MET A 403 -10.62 10.52 -14.20
N ALA A 404 -9.30 10.53 -13.99
CA ALA A 404 -8.35 10.03 -14.98
C ALA A 404 -8.60 8.55 -15.31
N VAL A 405 -8.92 7.74 -14.31
CA VAL A 405 -9.24 6.32 -14.51
C VAL A 405 -10.58 6.16 -15.24
N VAL A 406 -11.66 6.76 -14.72
CA VAL A 406 -13.02 6.51 -15.22
C VAL A 406 -13.29 7.22 -16.55
N LEU A 407 -12.82 8.48 -16.72
CA LEU A 407 -13.14 9.31 -17.88
C LEU A 407 -12.05 9.29 -18.96
N VAL A 408 -10.85 8.83 -18.65
CA VAL A 408 -9.77 8.78 -19.64
C VAL A 408 -9.32 7.34 -19.89
N GLU A 409 -8.86 6.62 -18.89
CA GLU A 409 -8.27 5.29 -19.07
C GLU A 409 -9.27 4.28 -19.62
N LEU A 410 -10.47 4.16 -19.00
CA LEU A 410 -11.48 3.19 -19.47
C LEU A 410 -12.04 3.52 -20.86
N PRO A 411 -12.46 4.77 -21.18
CA PRO A 411 -12.89 5.10 -22.53
C PRO A 411 -11.78 4.96 -23.58
N LEU A 412 -10.54 5.34 -23.22
CA LEU A 412 -9.39 5.17 -24.09
C LEU A 412 -9.08 3.69 -24.35
N ALA A 413 -9.21 2.84 -23.34
CA ALA A 413 -9.07 1.40 -23.46
C ALA A 413 -10.11 0.82 -24.45
N MET A 414 -11.39 1.23 -24.35
CA MET A 414 -12.44 0.83 -25.27
C MET A 414 -12.14 1.28 -26.70
N TRP A 415 -11.71 2.52 -26.88
CA TRP A 415 -11.42 3.09 -28.20
C TRP A 415 -10.19 2.45 -28.84
N LEU A 416 -9.10 2.27 -28.09
CA LEU A 416 -7.88 1.62 -28.56
C LEU A 416 -8.11 0.12 -28.88
N GLN A 417 -8.90 -0.56 -28.02
CA GLN A 417 -9.28 -1.95 -28.26
C GLN A 417 -10.06 -2.12 -29.57
N ALA A 418 -10.99 -1.20 -29.87
CA ALA A 418 -11.78 -1.26 -31.09
C ALA A 418 -10.93 -1.06 -32.37
N ARG A 419 -9.81 -0.32 -32.27
CA ARG A 419 -8.93 -0.03 -33.41
C ARG A 419 -7.74 -0.96 -33.55
N HIS A 420 -7.15 -1.37 -32.43
CA HIS A 420 -5.87 -2.08 -32.39
C HIS A 420 -5.95 -3.42 -31.63
N GLY A 421 -7.17 -3.86 -31.27
CA GLY A 421 -7.37 -5.11 -30.57
C GLY A 421 -6.64 -5.15 -29.21
N LEU A 422 -6.06 -6.30 -28.90
CA LEU A 422 -5.36 -6.53 -27.63
C LEU A 422 -4.16 -5.58 -27.43
N ALA A 423 -3.40 -5.28 -28.47
CA ALA A 423 -2.27 -4.35 -28.40
C ALA A 423 -2.71 -2.94 -27.97
N GLY A 424 -3.91 -2.51 -28.41
CA GLY A 424 -4.50 -1.24 -27.95
C GLY A 424 -4.79 -1.20 -26.47
N LEU A 425 -5.26 -2.31 -25.87
CA LEU A 425 -5.49 -2.42 -24.44
C LEU A 425 -4.21 -2.22 -23.61
N TRP A 426 -3.04 -2.71 -24.12
CA TRP A 426 -1.77 -2.52 -23.42
C TRP A 426 -1.37 -1.05 -23.30
N TRP A 427 -1.72 -0.21 -24.29
CA TRP A 427 -1.43 1.23 -24.28
C TRP A 427 -2.37 2.03 -23.40
N ALA A 428 -3.56 1.52 -23.07
CA ALA A 428 -4.55 2.26 -22.29
C ALA A 428 -4.02 2.65 -20.90
N TRP A 429 -3.35 1.72 -20.20
CA TRP A 429 -2.82 1.95 -18.86
C TRP A 429 -1.74 3.04 -18.82
N PRO A 430 -0.64 2.99 -19.62
CA PRO A 430 0.39 4.04 -19.59
C PRO A 430 -0.15 5.39 -20.06
N LEU A 431 -1.06 5.44 -21.02
CA LEU A 431 -1.68 6.68 -21.48
C LEU A 431 -2.65 7.26 -20.44
N GLY A 432 -3.42 6.42 -19.75
CA GLY A 432 -4.26 6.82 -18.63
C GLY A 432 -3.44 7.43 -17.49
N LEU A 433 -2.30 6.81 -17.14
CA LEU A 433 -1.37 7.36 -16.15
C LEU A 433 -0.70 8.66 -16.62
N ALA A 434 -0.39 8.80 -17.91
CA ALA A 434 0.12 10.05 -18.46
C ALA A 434 -0.92 11.18 -18.37
N ALA A 435 -2.17 10.89 -18.67
CA ALA A 435 -3.28 11.85 -18.50
C ALA A 435 -3.47 12.22 -17.02
N MET A 436 -3.42 11.23 -16.13
CA MET A 436 -3.45 11.46 -14.68
C MET A 436 -2.29 12.37 -14.26
N LEU A 437 -1.08 12.15 -14.75
CA LEU A 437 0.08 12.98 -14.46
C LEU A 437 -0.17 14.44 -14.88
N VAL A 438 -0.65 14.68 -16.10
CA VAL A 438 -0.97 16.04 -16.59
C VAL A 438 -1.97 16.72 -15.65
N MET A 439 -3.06 16.04 -15.28
CA MET A 439 -4.05 16.56 -14.34
C MET A 439 -3.44 16.89 -12.97
N GLN A 440 -2.56 15.99 -12.45
CA GLN A 440 -1.89 16.21 -11.17
C GLN A 440 -0.88 17.35 -11.20
N VAL A 441 -0.14 17.52 -12.30
CA VAL A 441 0.79 18.65 -12.49
C VAL A 441 0.02 19.98 -12.52
N MET A 442 -1.09 20.06 -13.24
CA MET A 442 -1.95 21.24 -13.27
C MET A 442 -2.54 21.56 -11.90
N CYS A 443 -3.00 20.51 -11.19
CA CYS A 443 -3.51 20.66 -9.84
C CYS A 443 -2.42 21.17 -8.88
N PHE A 444 -1.23 20.59 -8.92
CA PHE A 444 -0.10 20.98 -8.10
C PHE A 444 0.36 22.41 -8.41
N ALA A 445 0.42 22.82 -9.68
CA ALA A 445 0.79 24.17 -10.08
C ALA A 445 -0.19 25.23 -9.54
N ARG A 446 -1.51 24.95 -9.60
CA ARG A 446 -2.54 25.81 -9.01
C ARG A 446 -2.44 25.84 -7.47
N TRP A 447 -2.28 24.66 -6.86
CA TRP A 447 -2.15 24.52 -5.42
C TRP A 447 -0.93 25.30 -4.89
N ARG A 448 0.21 25.22 -5.58
CA ARG A 448 1.43 25.94 -5.21
C ARG A 448 1.24 27.46 -5.19
N ARG A 449 0.52 28.03 -6.15
CA ARG A 449 0.24 29.49 -6.19
C ARG A 449 -0.54 29.97 -4.96
N VAL A 450 -1.38 29.11 -4.38
CA VAL A 450 -2.22 29.46 -3.23
C VAL A 450 -1.47 29.27 -1.90
N HIS A 451 -0.49 28.37 -1.83
CA HIS A 451 0.15 27.97 -0.56
C HIS A 451 1.64 28.39 -0.45
N ALA A 452 2.25 28.90 -1.52
CA ALA A 452 3.65 29.34 -1.54
C ALA A 452 3.80 30.87 -1.75
N GLY A 453 2.71 31.62 -1.82
CA GLY A 453 2.62 33.06 -1.61
C GLY A 453 2.16 33.30 -0.20
#